data_2858c330065e653dbf650a9fabf8d285
#
_entry.id   2858c330065e653dbf650a9fabf8d285
#
_cell.length_a   1.000
_cell.length_b   1.000
_cell.length_c   1.000
_cell.angle_alpha   90.00
_cell.angle_beta   90.00
_cell.angle_gamma   90.00
#
_symmetry.space_group_name_H-M   'P 1'
#
loop_
_entity.id
_entity.type
_entity.pdbx_description
1 polymer ?
#
loop_
_entity_poly.entity_id
_entity_poly.type
_entity_poly.pdbx_seq_one_letter_code
_entity_poly.pdbx_strand_id
1 'polypeptide(L)'
;MYLTACIFCAIIWSNEGYCLFSSLVYPISSIDKSKYLKYNKGDDNVPIISAFYGILIKMYFNDDEQHHTPHLHAVYGEFSASIDFEGNVLVGALPISKLKLVLAWIEIHKEELIALWNLMQTEATYYKIKGLE
;
A
#
# COMPACT_ATOMS: atom_id res chain seq x y z
N MET A 1 -31.15 -1.47 -12.19
CA MET A 1 -31.88 -1.01 -11.10
C MET A 1 -31.03 -1.22 -9.86
N TYR A 2 -30.47 -0.35 -9.16
CA TYR A 2 -29.94 -0.50 -7.84
C TYR A 2 -28.50 -0.75 -7.64
N LEU A 3 -27.62 -0.34 -8.56
CA LEU A 3 -26.17 -0.46 -8.44
C LEU A 3 -25.47 0.84 -8.03
N THR A 4 -26.24 1.81 -7.58
CA THR A 4 -25.67 3.07 -7.06
C THR A 4 -25.20 2.97 -5.60
N ALA A 5 -25.36 1.83 -4.96
CA ALA A 5 -24.96 1.62 -3.57
C ALA A 5 -23.54 1.09 -3.38
N CYS A 6 -22.81 0.80 -4.42
CA CYS A 6 -21.48 0.15 -4.32
C CYS A 6 -20.30 1.10 -4.26
N ILE A 7 -20.51 2.41 -4.17
CA ILE A 7 -19.41 3.37 -4.00
C ILE A 7 -18.85 3.35 -2.56
N PHE A 8 -19.55 2.70 -1.62
CA PHE A 8 -19.15 2.50 -0.22
C PHE A 8 -19.15 1.04 0.19
N CYS A 9 -18.70 0.12 -0.66
CA CYS A 9 -18.37 -1.20 -0.16
C CYS A 9 -17.10 -1.09 0.69
N ALA A 10 -17.30 -0.62 1.92
CA ALA A 10 -16.42 -0.96 3.00
C ALA A 10 -16.26 -2.48 3.01
N ILE A 11 -15.05 -2.96 3.16
CA ILE A 11 -14.77 -4.37 3.40
C ILE A 11 -15.52 -4.74 4.68
N ILE A 12 -16.71 -5.33 4.52
CA ILE A 12 -17.46 -5.87 5.65
C ILE A 12 -16.83 -7.23 5.93
N TRP A 13 -16.01 -7.28 6.95
CA TRP A 13 -15.60 -8.53 7.56
C TRP A 13 -16.85 -9.18 8.18
N SER A 14 -17.41 -10.14 7.51
CA SER A 14 -18.35 -11.04 8.16
C SER A 14 -17.53 -12.06 8.96
N ASN A 15 -17.99 -12.38 10.17
CA ASN A 15 -17.40 -13.40 11.05
C ASN A 15 -17.33 -14.81 10.42
N GLU A 16 -17.70 -14.98 9.17
CA GLU A 16 -17.79 -16.25 8.47
C GLU A 16 -16.66 -16.49 7.46
N GLY A 17 -15.60 -15.71 7.49
CA GLY A 17 -14.39 -15.99 6.70
C GLY A 17 -14.49 -15.69 5.20
N TYR A 18 -15.34 -14.76 4.78
CA TYR A 18 -15.47 -14.32 3.39
C TYR A 18 -15.09 -12.84 3.24
N CYS A 19 -14.32 -12.54 2.21
CA CYS A 19 -14.04 -11.17 1.80
C CYS A 19 -14.96 -10.81 0.64
N LEU A 20 -15.88 -9.86 0.84
CA LEU A 20 -16.79 -9.36 -0.19
C LEU A 20 -16.11 -8.21 -0.95
N PHE A 21 -15.56 -8.50 -2.11
CA PHE A 21 -15.11 -7.49 -3.05
C PHE A 21 -16.06 -7.49 -4.24
N SER A 22 -16.79 -6.37 -4.42
CA SER A 22 -17.69 -6.08 -5.56
C SER A 22 -18.35 -7.33 -6.21
N SER A 23 -19.39 -7.87 -5.57
CA SER A 23 -20.24 -8.98 -6.05
C SER A 23 -19.59 -10.35 -6.26
N LEU A 24 -18.31 -10.53 -5.96
CA LEU A 24 -17.63 -11.82 -5.97
C LEU A 24 -17.18 -12.17 -4.54
N VAL A 25 -17.78 -13.23 -3.98
CA VAL A 25 -17.37 -13.82 -2.71
C VAL A 25 -16.19 -14.74 -2.97
N TYR A 26 -14.98 -14.33 -2.54
CA TYR A 26 -13.82 -15.22 -2.57
C TYR A 26 -13.63 -15.85 -1.18
N PRO A 27 -13.61 -17.18 -1.06
CA PRO A 27 -13.22 -17.83 0.18
C PRO A 27 -11.76 -17.49 0.49
N ILE A 28 -11.49 -17.10 1.73
CA ILE A 28 -10.12 -16.76 2.21
C ILE A 28 -9.14 -17.93 1.98
N SER A 29 -9.65 -19.15 1.88
CA SER A 29 -8.85 -20.36 1.60
C SER A 29 -8.20 -20.38 0.21
N SER A 30 -8.67 -19.57 -0.74
CA SER A 30 -8.10 -19.49 -2.09
C SER A 30 -7.08 -18.36 -2.28
N ILE A 31 -6.85 -17.56 -1.24
CA ILE A 31 -5.80 -16.53 -1.27
C ILE A 31 -4.44 -17.22 -1.11
N ASP A 32 -3.59 -17.05 -2.10
CA ASP A 32 -2.22 -17.56 -2.04
C ASP A 32 -1.45 -16.84 -0.91
N LYS A 33 -1.34 -17.52 0.22
CA LYS A 33 -0.65 -17.00 1.41
C LYS A 33 0.86 -16.80 1.19
N SER A 34 1.42 -17.36 0.12
CA SER A 34 2.84 -17.19 -0.21
C SER A 34 3.18 -15.75 -0.61
N LYS A 35 2.18 -14.97 -1.06
CA LYS A 35 2.33 -13.56 -1.41
C LYS A 35 2.47 -12.65 -0.19
N TYR A 36 1.96 -13.07 0.97
CA TYR A 36 1.93 -12.23 2.18
C TYR A 36 3.14 -12.49 3.06
N LEU A 37 3.83 -11.43 3.41
CA LEU A 37 4.99 -11.45 4.29
C LEU A 37 4.57 -10.93 5.67
N LYS A 38 4.84 -11.71 6.73
CA LYS A 38 4.59 -11.25 8.10
C LYS A 38 5.68 -10.27 8.53
N TYR A 39 5.26 -9.17 9.11
CA TYR A 39 6.16 -8.25 9.78
C TYR A 39 6.39 -8.70 11.23
N ASN A 40 7.64 -8.91 11.60
CA ASN A 40 8.02 -9.17 12.98
C ASN A 40 8.43 -7.85 13.63
N LYS A 41 7.67 -7.38 14.60
CA LYS A 41 7.97 -6.19 15.40
C LYS A 41 9.25 -6.42 16.19
N GLY A 42 10.36 -5.86 15.75
CA GLY A 42 11.69 -6.07 16.32
C GLY A 42 12.78 -6.23 15.26
N ASP A 43 12.40 -6.37 14.01
CA ASP A 43 13.32 -6.27 12.89
C ASP A 43 13.35 -4.79 12.45
N ASP A 44 14.50 -4.13 12.53
CA ASP A 44 14.70 -2.75 12.05
C ASP A 44 14.51 -2.63 10.52
N ASN A 45 14.00 -3.69 9.90
CA ASN A 45 13.83 -3.81 8.46
C ASN A 45 12.45 -3.31 8.04
N VAL A 46 12.38 -2.02 7.72
CA VAL A 46 11.18 -1.41 7.15
C VAL A 46 10.76 -2.14 5.88
N PRO A 47 9.49 -2.56 5.74
CA PRO A 47 9.04 -3.29 4.57
C PRO A 47 9.25 -2.51 3.27
N ILE A 48 10.01 -3.10 2.35
CA ILE A 48 10.13 -2.61 0.98
C ILE A 48 8.98 -3.24 0.19
N ILE A 49 8.01 -2.43 -0.21
CA ILE A 49 6.82 -2.88 -0.95
C ILE A 49 7.04 -2.92 -2.45
N SER A 50 7.95 -2.11 -2.97
CA SER A 50 8.33 -2.12 -4.39
C SER A 50 9.74 -1.57 -4.61
N ALA A 51 10.35 -1.93 -5.75
CA ALA A 51 11.63 -1.38 -6.18
C ALA A 51 11.66 -1.29 -7.71
N PHE A 52 11.99 -0.13 -8.25
CA PHE A 52 12.12 0.10 -9.70
C PHE A 52 13.01 1.31 -9.99
N TYR A 53 13.78 1.23 -11.06
CA TYR A 53 14.72 2.28 -11.52
C TYR A 53 15.64 2.86 -10.41
N GLY A 54 16.04 2.01 -9.46
CA GLY A 54 16.87 2.39 -8.32
C GLY A 54 16.12 3.11 -7.20
N ILE A 55 14.80 3.22 -7.30
CA ILE A 55 13.93 3.78 -6.27
C ILE A 55 13.43 2.63 -5.41
N LEU A 56 13.51 2.78 -4.09
CA LEU A 56 12.91 1.86 -3.12
C LEU A 56 11.66 2.50 -2.54
N ILE A 57 10.54 1.80 -2.62
CA ILE A 57 9.28 2.22 -2.01
C ILE A 57 9.08 1.44 -0.72
N LYS A 58 8.93 2.16 0.36
CA LYS A 58 8.74 1.63 1.72
C LYS A 58 7.41 2.12 2.29
N MET A 59 6.83 1.33 3.18
CA MET A 59 5.65 1.71 3.93
C MET A 59 5.83 1.25 5.38
N TYR A 60 5.50 2.12 6.33
CA TYR A 60 5.69 1.82 7.74
C TYR A 60 4.40 1.26 8.37
N PHE A 61 4.56 0.38 9.35
CA PHE A 61 3.46 -0.04 10.23
C PHE A 61 3.30 0.99 11.35
N ASN A 62 2.06 1.36 11.66
CA ASN A 62 1.74 2.26 12.77
C ASN A 62 2.43 3.64 12.68
N ASP A 63 2.50 4.22 11.49
CA ASP A 63 3.02 5.57 11.29
C ASP A 63 1.98 6.66 11.63
N ASP A 64 0.98 6.30 12.46
CA ASP A 64 -0.12 7.17 12.85
C ASP A 64 0.29 8.32 13.79
N GLU A 65 1.49 8.25 14.39
CA GLU A 65 1.90 9.23 15.40
C GLU A 65 2.23 10.61 14.82
N GLN A 66 2.61 10.69 13.53
CA GLN A 66 2.97 11.95 12.89
C GLN A 66 2.03 12.37 11.78
N HIS A 67 1.45 11.44 11.05
CA HIS A 67 0.58 11.74 9.90
C HIS A 67 -0.58 10.75 9.84
N HIS A 68 -1.81 11.24 10.07
CA HIS A 68 -3.04 10.44 9.91
C HIS A 68 -3.39 10.14 8.45
N THR A 69 -2.58 10.61 7.50
CA THR A 69 -2.82 10.43 6.07
C THR A 69 -2.04 9.22 5.55
N PRO A 70 -2.68 8.30 4.82
CA PRO A 70 -1.99 7.20 4.17
C PRO A 70 -0.88 7.71 3.25
N HIS A 71 0.34 7.25 3.45
CA HIS A 71 1.51 7.69 2.70
C HIS A 71 2.55 6.59 2.55
N LEU A 72 3.46 6.79 1.63
CA LEU A 72 4.61 5.94 1.40
C LEU A 72 5.92 6.74 1.46
N HIS A 73 7.02 6.05 1.65
CA HIS A 73 8.36 6.61 1.64
C HIS A 73 9.12 6.11 0.39
N ALA A 74 9.52 7.04 -0.46
CA ALA A 74 10.35 6.76 -1.62
C ALA A 74 11.80 7.16 -1.34
N VAL A 75 12.73 6.24 -1.57
CA VAL A 75 14.17 6.43 -1.34
C VAL A 75 14.93 6.21 -2.64
N TYR A 76 15.79 7.15 -2.99
CA TYR A 76 16.68 7.06 -4.15
C TYR A 76 18.07 7.59 -3.79
N GLY A 77 19.04 6.68 -3.59
CA GLY A 77 20.37 7.06 -3.11
C GLY A 77 20.31 7.78 -1.77
N GLU A 78 20.77 9.03 -1.74
CA GLU A 78 20.73 9.90 -0.55
C GLU A 78 19.42 10.70 -0.41
N PHE A 79 18.55 10.64 -1.42
CA PHE A 79 17.29 11.37 -1.44
C PHE A 79 16.15 10.51 -0.88
N SER A 80 15.30 11.13 -0.09
CA SER A 80 14.08 10.50 0.42
C SER A 80 12.92 11.48 0.44
N ALA A 81 11.72 10.98 0.19
CA ALA A 81 10.51 11.77 0.28
C ALA A 81 9.34 10.91 0.78
N SER A 82 8.50 11.51 1.62
CA SER A 82 7.20 10.96 2.00
C SER A 82 6.13 11.55 1.08
N ILE A 83 5.34 10.69 0.47
CA ILE A 83 4.36 11.07 -0.56
C ILE A 83 3.03 10.40 -0.21
N ASP A 84 1.95 11.17 -0.20
CA ASP A 84 0.61 10.62 0.01
C ASP A 84 0.10 9.90 -1.25
N PHE A 85 -1.02 9.18 -1.12
CA PHE A 85 -1.59 8.44 -2.26
C PHE A 85 -2.34 9.34 -3.25
N GLU A 86 -2.44 10.64 -2.99
CA GLU A 86 -2.91 11.65 -3.93
C GLU A 86 -1.76 12.28 -4.74
N GLY A 87 -0.51 11.92 -4.45
CA GLY A 87 0.67 12.41 -5.15
C GLY A 87 1.29 13.68 -4.59
N ASN A 88 0.89 14.11 -3.39
CA ASN A 88 1.50 15.26 -2.74
C ASN A 88 2.74 14.84 -1.95
N VAL A 89 3.81 15.59 -2.09
CA VAL A 89 5.02 15.40 -1.29
C VAL A 89 4.81 16.04 0.08
N LEU A 90 4.79 15.24 1.13
CA LEU A 90 4.59 15.69 2.51
C LEU A 90 5.88 16.18 3.11
N VAL A 91 6.95 15.41 2.98
CA VAL A 91 8.28 15.70 3.55
C VAL A 91 9.37 15.21 2.60
N GLY A 92 10.49 15.92 2.58
CA GLY A 92 11.67 15.54 1.81
C GLY A 92 11.61 15.96 0.35
N ALA A 93 12.51 15.42 -0.46
CA ALA A 93 12.58 15.68 -1.89
C ALA A 93 13.24 14.55 -2.65
N LEU A 94 12.82 14.34 -3.88
CA LEU A 94 13.45 13.46 -4.86
C LEU A 94 13.85 14.24 -6.10
N PRO A 95 14.84 13.77 -6.89
CA PRO A 95 15.08 14.31 -8.21
C PRO A 95 13.80 14.29 -9.05
N ILE A 96 13.52 15.37 -9.79
CA ILE A 96 12.25 15.55 -10.52
C ILE A 96 11.93 14.36 -11.43
N SER A 97 12.94 13.80 -12.10
CA SER A 97 12.76 12.63 -12.98
C SER A 97 12.29 11.39 -12.19
N LYS A 98 12.81 11.18 -10.99
CA LYS A 98 12.46 10.07 -10.12
C LYS A 98 11.10 10.28 -9.45
N LEU A 99 10.82 11.50 -9.03
CA LEU A 99 9.51 11.88 -8.49
C LEU A 99 8.40 11.60 -9.49
N LYS A 100 8.57 11.97 -10.76
CA LYS A 100 7.57 11.68 -11.81
C LYS A 100 7.29 10.18 -11.96
N LEU A 101 8.31 9.33 -11.85
CA LEU A 101 8.12 7.87 -11.91
C LEU A 101 7.35 7.35 -10.70
N VAL A 102 7.65 7.87 -9.50
CA VAL A 102 6.91 7.49 -8.28
C VAL A 102 5.45 7.92 -8.37
N LEU A 103 5.18 9.15 -8.81
CA LEU A 103 3.81 9.65 -8.96
C LEU A 103 3.01 8.83 -9.98
N ALA A 104 3.59 8.49 -11.11
CA ALA A 104 2.96 7.63 -12.11
C ALA A 104 2.68 6.23 -11.54
N TRP A 105 3.62 5.67 -10.78
CA TRP A 105 3.45 4.37 -10.13
C TRP A 105 2.35 4.40 -9.07
N ILE A 106 2.27 5.44 -8.25
CA ILE A 106 1.18 5.64 -7.27
C ILE A 106 -0.17 5.64 -7.98
N GLU A 107 -0.31 6.39 -9.05
CA GLU A 107 -1.57 6.49 -9.81
C GLU A 107 -2.01 5.15 -10.38
N ILE A 108 -1.07 4.36 -10.91
CA ILE A 108 -1.35 3.02 -11.47
C ILE A 108 -1.79 2.03 -10.36
N HIS A 109 -1.15 2.10 -9.19
CA HIS A 109 -1.35 1.14 -8.10
C HIS A 109 -2.14 1.70 -6.91
N LYS A 110 -2.88 2.79 -7.10
CA LYS A 110 -3.58 3.51 -6.02
C LYS A 110 -4.50 2.60 -5.19
N GLU A 111 -5.28 1.77 -5.85
CA GLU A 111 -6.19 0.83 -5.17
C GLU A 111 -5.43 -0.25 -4.38
N GLU A 112 -4.36 -0.78 -4.97
CA GLU A 112 -3.50 -1.75 -4.29
C GLU A 112 -2.79 -1.14 -3.07
N LEU A 113 -2.37 0.12 -3.16
CA LEU A 113 -1.73 0.85 -2.07
C LEU A 113 -2.68 1.09 -0.90
N ILE A 114 -3.92 1.46 -1.19
CA ILE A 114 -4.96 1.64 -0.16
C ILE A 114 -5.27 0.31 0.53
N ALA A 115 -5.42 -0.76 -0.24
CA ALA A 115 -5.66 -2.10 0.30
C ALA A 115 -4.49 -2.58 1.16
N LEU A 116 -3.25 -2.36 0.69
CA LEU A 116 -2.04 -2.72 1.42
C LEU A 116 -1.90 -1.91 2.71
N TRP A 117 -2.18 -0.60 2.69
CA TRP A 117 -2.17 0.26 3.87
C TRP A 117 -3.11 -0.29 4.95
N ASN A 118 -4.37 -0.56 4.58
CA ASN A 118 -5.36 -1.11 5.51
C ASN A 118 -4.93 -2.47 6.09
N LEU A 119 -4.37 -3.34 5.25
CA LEU A 119 -3.85 -4.65 5.67
C LEU A 119 -2.71 -4.50 6.68
N MET A 120 -1.78 -3.59 6.43
CA MET A 120 -0.64 -3.34 7.30
C MET A 120 -1.06 -2.79 8.67
N GLN A 121 -2.11 -1.95 8.71
CA GLN A 121 -2.62 -1.42 9.98
C GLN A 121 -3.37 -2.47 10.81
N THR A 122 -4.02 -3.44 10.18
CA THR A 122 -4.86 -4.42 10.86
C THR A 122 -4.14 -5.73 11.18
N GLU A 123 -3.34 -6.26 10.27
CA GLU A 123 -2.82 -7.63 10.35
C GLU A 123 -1.30 -7.73 10.51
N ALA A 124 -0.58 -6.61 10.53
CA ALA A 124 0.89 -6.57 10.52
C ALA A 124 1.51 -7.46 9.41
N THR A 125 0.84 -7.51 8.27
CA THR A 125 1.19 -8.31 7.11
C THR A 125 1.31 -7.40 5.90
N TYR A 126 2.21 -7.70 4.97
CA TYR A 126 2.36 -6.94 3.75
C TYR A 126 2.63 -7.83 2.52
N TYR A 127 2.47 -7.28 1.34
CA TYR A 127 2.86 -7.91 0.08
C TYR A 127 3.58 -6.91 -0.82
N LYS A 128 4.35 -7.43 -1.76
CA LYS A 128 5.06 -6.58 -2.72
C LYS A 128 4.17 -6.24 -3.91
N ILE A 129 4.20 -4.99 -4.30
CA ILE A 129 3.54 -4.47 -5.50
C ILE A 129 4.56 -4.43 -6.63
N LYS A 130 4.13 -4.77 -7.85
CA LYS A 130 5.00 -4.74 -9.02
C LYS A 130 5.53 -3.33 -9.28
N GLY A 131 6.83 -3.20 -9.54
CA GLY A 131 7.43 -1.94 -9.97
C GLY A 131 7.17 -1.63 -11.44
N LEU A 132 7.57 -0.44 -11.87
CA LEU A 132 7.60 -0.07 -13.28
C LEU A 132 8.72 -0.82 -14.02
N GLU A 133 8.42 -1.33 -15.21
CA GLU A 133 9.34 -1.98 -16.13
C GLU A 133 9.67 -1.09 -17.32
#